data_ed06a6b40d74ca490a4b4eb9d68806c0
#
_entry.id   ed06a6b40d74ca490a4b4eb9d68806c0
#
_cell.length_a   1.000
_cell.length_b   1.000
_cell.length_c   1.000
_cell.angle_alpha   90.00
_cell.angle_beta   90.00
_cell.angle_gamma   90.00
#
_symmetry.space_group_name_H-M   'P 1'
#
loop_
_entity.id
_entity.type
_entity.pdbx_description
1 polymer ?
#
loop_
_entity_poly.entity_id
_entity_poly.type
_entity_poly.pdbx_seq_one_letter_code
_entity_poly.pdbx_strand_id
1 'polypeptide(L)'
;MYMPIQRARVALLTFAALAVSTASLAQPVESRENLNATLWYQKAVERSAVTLVVYRDATAKLVAARHATSQTASLEQARQGHFSRKPPAIVLDIDETVLDNSAYNAGLVADGESYTGPTWEAWIAARRAVAIPGVKAMIAKARALRYRVVFITNRACPAPATYGADGRHTHCPQKTATLDNLEAALGYRPDDADLMLRGERQDWDTSDKSARRLAVATTHRIAMLFGDDLNDFVLPAAYDPDQHGTRWGTTWFAIPNPMYGSWGDALSLQQRYDGLKPWRDPATAARRVRVSSWNMEWLASAAALDAASYWSTCAAKGWPNERLSNELPYCDVYKRDNITSAADFLAKRVEPLRRTLAAQAALGLDVLAVQEVQNEAALRAVLPAGFKVACFTTRADAQNIGFAVRDGAPFGVSCRELRSLSLEDATPPGSVRRGLELTLDVAGRKVVMLNVHLKASCPTGRMDAASNANCRTLQRQAEPLEAWVEQQAVAGMPFLIIGDWNRDLEAEVNGHYPARNDGSDPKGPIQPQNVNNLFPEINDGEPVSSRMRVVAIDRRASAGKACHEHLDQLVVSDLLLNQLDASSLTAGVPAAKLVLGESGASDHCRIDTVLRLR
;
A
#
# COMPACT_ATOMS: atom_id res chain seq x y z
N MET A 1 62.14 -34.81 -43.73
CA MET A 1 61.81 -35.24 -42.38
C MET A 1 60.59 -34.43 -41.90
N TYR A 2 59.39 -34.95 -42.13
CA TYR A 2 58.12 -34.25 -41.87
C TYR A 2 57.61 -34.64 -40.50
N MET A 3 57.30 -33.65 -39.66
CA MET A 3 56.54 -33.84 -38.42
C MET A 3 55.09 -33.38 -38.62
N PRO A 4 54.09 -34.11 -38.16
CA PRO A 4 52.70 -33.76 -38.33
C PRO A 4 52.19 -32.85 -37.21
N ILE A 5 51.41 -31.84 -37.63
CA ILE A 5 50.70 -30.89 -36.78
C ILE A 5 49.49 -31.57 -36.19
N GLN A 6 49.43 -31.67 -34.84
CA GLN A 6 48.22 -32.06 -34.10
C GLN A 6 47.24 -30.91 -34.05
N ARG A 7 46.04 -31.13 -34.57
CA ARG A 7 44.88 -30.23 -34.43
C ARG A 7 44.28 -30.45 -33.03
N ALA A 8 44.38 -29.41 -32.20
CA ALA A 8 43.61 -29.32 -30.96
C ALA A 8 42.14 -29.04 -31.27
N ARG A 9 41.23 -29.93 -30.86
CA ARG A 9 39.80 -29.67 -30.89
C ARG A 9 39.43 -28.83 -29.66
N VAL A 10 39.03 -27.58 -29.92
CA VAL A 10 38.38 -26.72 -28.91
C VAL A 10 36.94 -27.17 -28.76
N ALA A 11 36.60 -27.75 -27.59
CA ALA A 11 35.23 -28.03 -27.20
C ALA A 11 34.60 -26.71 -26.74
N LEU A 12 33.63 -26.19 -27.49
CA LEU A 12 32.75 -25.10 -27.05
C LEU A 12 31.80 -25.69 -25.97
N LEU A 13 32.05 -25.35 -24.72
CA LEU A 13 31.07 -25.49 -23.64
C LEU A 13 30.09 -24.30 -23.73
N THR A 14 28.91 -24.57 -24.27
CA THR A 14 27.78 -23.67 -24.17
C THR A 14 27.26 -23.67 -22.73
N PHE A 15 27.60 -22.65 -21.97
CA PHE A 15 26.92 -22.33 -20.72
C PHE A 15 25.52 -21.81 -21.05
N ALA A 16 24.52 -22.65 -20.90
CA ALA A 16 23.14 -22.20 -20.80
C ALA A 16 23.00 -21.44 -19.47
N ALA A 17 23.05 -20.13 -19.52
CA ALA A 17 22.65 -19.28 -18.41
C ALA A 17 21.14 -19.46 -18.21
N LEU A 18 20.75 -20.29 -17.23
CA LEU A 18 19.41 -20.21 -16.68
C LEU A 18 19.28 -18.81 -16.05
N ALA A 19 18.58 -17.92 -16.73
CA ALA A 19 18.06 -16.72 -16.13
C ALA A 19 16.99 -17.16 -15.12
N VAL A 20 17.39 -17.37 -13.87
CA VAL A 20 16.48 -17.40 -12.73
C VAL A 20 15.94 -15.98 -12.64
N SER A 21 14.74 -15.75 -13.17
CA SER A 21 13.94 -14.57 -12.86
C SER A 21 13.73 -14.60 -11.34
N THR A 22 14.57 -13.90 -10.61
CA THR A 22 14.22 -13.47 -9.26
C THR A 22 13.09 -12.47 -9.43
N ALA A 23 11.85 -12.96 -9.47
CA ALA A 23 10.73 -12.13 -9.13
C ALA A 23 11.04 -11.60 -7.73
N SER A 24 11.53 -10.37 -7.65
CA SER A 24 11.62 -9.64 -6.40
C SER A 24 10.19 -9.50 -5.92
N LEU A 25 9.79 -10.41 -5.04
CA LEU A 25 8.54 -10.28 -4.31
C LEU A 25 8.69 -8.98 -3.53
N ALA A 26 7.99 -7.95 -3.96
CA ALA A 26 7.86 -6.71 -3.23
C ALA A 26 7.45 -7.08 -1.82
N GLN A 27 8.33 -6.86 -0.85
CA GLN A 27 8.05 -7.16 0.54
C GLN A 27 6.91 -6.25 0.99
N PRO A 28 5.82 -6.79 1.53
CA PRO A 28 4.72 -5.96 1.99
C PRO A 28 5.21 -5.09 3.14
N VAL A 29 4.88 -3.82 3.09
CA VAL A 29 4.99 -2.84 4.19
C VAL A 29 4.19 -3.31 5.42
N GLU A 30 3.42 -4.35 5.27
CA GLU A 30 2.46 -4.93 6.24
C GLU A 30 3.08 -5.34 7.58
N SER A 31 4.32 -5.82 7.61
CA SER A 31 4.92 -6.30 8.86
C SER A 31 5.10 -5.19 9.90
N ARG A 32 5.49 -3.98 9.49
CA ARG A 32 5.66 -2.84 10.40
C ARG A 32 4.35 -2.20 10.83
N GLU A 33 3.32 -2.26 9.99
CA GLU A 33 1.99 -1.77 10.35
C GLU A 33 1.31 -2.65 11.39
N ASN A 34 1.75 -3.90 11.53
CA ASN A 34 1.29 -4.81 12.57
C ASN A 34 1.94 -4.56 13.95
N LEU A 35 2.83 -3.57 14.08
CA LEU A 35 3.55 -3.28 15.33
C LEU A 35 2.60 -3.07 16.51
N ASN A 36 1.62 -2.18 16.37
CA ASN A 36 0.71 -1.86 17.47
C ASN A 36 -0.19 -3.04 17.86
N ALA A 37 -0.64 -3.82 16.87
CA ALA A 37 -1.45 -5.02 17.10
C ALA A 37 -0.62 -6.08 17.85
N THR A 38 0.59 -6.35 17.40
CA THR A 38 1.51 -7.31 18.04
C THR A 38 1.92 -6.86 19.44
N LEU A 39 2.25 -5.57 19.62
CA LEU A 39 2.61 -5.01 20.92
C LEU A 39 1.43 -5.10 21.91
N TRP A 40 0.20 -4.76 21.46
CA TRP A 40 -1.00 -4.90 22.27
C TRP A 40 -1.22 -6.36 22.67
N TYR A 41 -1.05 -7.29 21.73
CA TYR A 41 -1.22 -8.71 22.00
C TYR A 41 -0.24 -9.24 23.06
N GLN A 42 1.02 -8.78 23.04
CA GLN A 42 2.07 -9.20 23.98
C GLN A 42 2.07 -8.47 25.31
N LYS A 43 1.66 -7.21 25.35
CA LYS A 43 1.89 -6.32 26.50
C LYS A 43 0.62 -5.84 27.20
N ALA A 44 -0.52 -5.78 26.49
CA ALA A 44 -1.72 -5.24 27.10
C ALA A 44 -2.30 -6.19 28.16
N VAL A 45 -2.53 -5.66 29.35
CA VAL A 45 -3.25 -6.39 30.43
C VAL A 45 -4.68 -6.71 29.99
N GLU A 46 -5.27 -5.82 29.21
CA GLU A 46 -6.60 -5.95 28.63
C GLU A 46 -6.75 -7.23 27.80
N ARG A 47 -5.74 -7.58 27.00
CA ARG A 47 -5.73 -8.85 26.24
C ARG A 47 -5.87 -10.05 27.17
N SER A 48 -5.05 -10.12 28.22
CA SER A 48 -5.11 -11.21 29.19
C SER A 48 -6.42 -11.21 29.98
N ALA A 49 -6.92 -10.03 30.33
CA ALA A 49 -8.20 -9.87 31.02
C ALA A 49 -9.37 -10.39 30.18
N VAL A 50 -9.45 -9.99 28.89
CA VAL A 50 -10.52 -10.42 27.99
C VAL A 50 -10.47 -11.93 27.77
N THR A 51 -9.31 -12.52 27.50
CA THR A 51 -9.18 -13.97 27.31
C THR A 51 -9.59 -14.74 28.56
N LEU A 52 -9.18 -14.27 29.75
CA LEU A 52 -9.61 -14.85 31.03
C LEU A 52 -11.13 -14.77 31.22
N VAL A 53 -11.77 -13.64 30.87
CA VAL A 53 -13.22 -13.49 30.97
C VAL A 53 -13.92 -14.47 30.03
N VAL A 54 -13.49 -14.58 28.79
CA VAL A 54 -14.06 -15.50 27.79
C VAL A 54 -13.97 -16.95 28.27
N TYR A 55 -12.79 -17.39 28.70
CA TYR A 55 -12.63 -18.78 29.17
C TYR A 55 -13.32 -19.07 30.50
N ARG A 56 -13.44 -18.11 31.42
CA ARG A 56 -14.22 -18.25 32.67
C ARG A 56 -15.71 -18.33 32.39
N ASP A 57 -16.21 -17.49 31.49
CA ASP A 57 -17.62 -17.52 31.09
C ASP A 57 -17.96 -18.85 30.41
N ALA A 58 -17.15 -19.30 29.46
CA ALA A 58 -17.32 -20.62 28.86
C ALA A 58 -17.29 -21.75 29.90
N THR A 59 -16.33 -21.68 30.85
CA THR A 59 -16.20 -22.69 31.93
C THR A 59 -17.47 -22.76 32.79
N ALA A 60 -18.05 -21.62 33.15
CA ALA A 60 -19.28 -21.56 33.91
C ALA A 60 -20.48 -22.19 33.17
N LYS A 61 -20.48 -22.10 31.84
CA LYS A 61 -21.55 -22.62 30.96
C LYS A 61 -21.40 -24.10 30.61
N LEU A 62 -20.26 -24.75 30.86
CA LEU A 62 -20.00 -26.15 30.46
C LEU A 62 -21.07 -27.12 31.00
N VAL A 63 -21.52 -26.98 32.26
CA VAL A 63 -22.52 -27.88 32.84
C VAL A 63 -23.84 -27.71 32.10
N ALA A 64 -24.33 -26.51 31.93
CA ALA A 64 -25.57 -26.22 31.21
C ALA A 64 -25.53 -26.69 29.76
N ALA A 65 -24.43 -26.38 29.05
CA ALA A 65 -24.22 -26.78 27.66
C ALA A 65 -24.16 -28.31 27.48
N ARG A 66 -23.67 -29.05 28.49
CA ARG A 66 -23.71 -30.52 28.50
C ARG A 66 -25.13 -31.03 28.43
N HIS A 67 -26.02 -30.44 29.17
CA HIS A 67 -27.44 -30.86 29.29
C HIS A 67 -28.34 -30.26 28.17
N ALA A 68 -27.92 -29.25 27.47
CA ALA A 68 -28.65 -28.64 26.36
C ALA A 68 -28.57 -29.49 25.09
N THR A 69 -29.10 -30.73 25.14
CA THR A 69 -28.95 -31.73 24.06
C THR A 69 -29.65 -31.34 22.74
N SER A 70 -30.62 -30.42 22.78
CA SER A 70 -31.30 -29.88 21.62
C SER A 70 -30.49 -28.78 20.85
N GLN A 71 -29.35 -28.37 21.39
CA GLN A 71 -28.52 -27.30 20.82
C GLN A 71 -27.15 -27.83 20.35
N THR A 72 -26.65 -27.27 19.24
CA THR A 72 -25.30 -27.49 18.77
C THR A 72 -24.67 -26.16 18.35
N ALA A 73 -23.35 -26.05 18.58
CA ALA A 73 -22.58 -24.89 18.15
C ALA A 73 -22.28 -24.91 16.64
N SER A 74 -22.22 -26.11 16.02
CA SER A 74 -21.93 -26.25 14.58
C SER A 74 -23.17 -26.01 13.73
N LEU A 75 -23.09 -25.11 12.79
CA LEU A 75 -24.16 -24.84 11.81
C LEU A 75 -24.38 -26.03 10.89
N GLU A 76 -23.28 -26.71 10.51
CA GLU A 76 -23.32 -27.90 9.67
C GLU A 76 -24.05 -29.03 10.38
N GLN A 77 -23.76 -29.25 11.66
CA GLN A 77 -24.43 -30.26 12.45
C GLN A 77 -25.93 -29.91 12.70
N ALA A 78 -26.25 -28.62 12.88
CA ALA A 78 -27.64 -28.17 13.04
C ALA A 78 -28.49 -28.52 11.79
N ARG A 79 -27.91 -28.35 10.60
CA ARG A 79 -28.57 -28.70 9.31
C ARG A 79 -28.77 -30.20 9.14
N GLN A 80 -27.82 -31.03 9.61
CA GLN A 80 -27.91 -32.49 9.51
C GLN A 80 -28.92 -33.08 10.54
N GLY A 81 -29.09 -32.44 11.66
CA GLY A 81 -29.89 -32.97 12.77
C GLY A 81 -29.25 -34.18 13.48
N HIS A 82 -30.04 -34.97 14.20
CA HIS A 82 -29.65 -36.24 14.83
C HIS A 82 -28.47 -36.18 15.82
N PHE A 83 -28.26 -35.05 16.48
CA PHE A 83 -27.14 -34.85 17.41
C PHE A 83 -27.51 -34.97 18.91
N SER A 84 -28.80 -34.91 19.27
CA SER A 84 -29.26 -34.81 20.66
C SER A 84 -28.81 -35.97 21.54
N ARG A 85 -28.61 -37.16 20.98
CA ARG A 85 -28.17 -38.37 21.72
C ARG A 85 -26.66 -38.59 21.70
N LYS A 86 -25.91 -37.76 20.95
CA LYS A 86 -24.45 -37.87 20.82
C LYS A 86 -23.77 -37.31 22.10
N PRO A 87 -22.65 -37.90 22.53
CA PRO A 87 -21.87 -37.36 23.64
C PRO A 87 -21.32 -35.97 23.25
N PRO A 88 -21.13 -35.09 24.26
CA PRO A 88 -20.72 -33.71 23.97
C PRO A 88 -19.23 -33.59 23.65
N ALA A 89 -18.92 -32.70 22.71
CA ALA A 89 -17.56 -32.23 22.40
C ALA A 89 -17.49 -30.71 22.46
N ILE A 90 -16.29 -30.19 22.72
CA ILE A 90 -15.93 -28.81 22.43
C ILE A 90 -14.86 -28.83 21.32
N VAL A 91 -14.90 -27.85 20.45
CA VAL A 91 -13.93 -27.69 19.36
C VAL A 91 -13.24 -26.34 19.54
N LEU A 92 -11.92 -26.37 19.49
CA LEU A 92 -11.07 -25.18 19.59
C LEU A 92 -10.19 -25.07 18.35
N ASP A 93 -9.99 -23.86 17.85
CA ASP A 93 -8.83 -23.55 17.05
C ASP A 93 -7.56 -23.61 17.93
N ILE A 94 -6.37 -23.51 17.33
CA ILE A 94 -5.09 -23.57 18.04
C ILE A 94 -4.43 -22.19 18.09
N ASP A 95 -4.18 -21.60 16.94
CA ASP A 95 -3.32 -20.43 16.82
C ASP A 95 -4.09 -19.18 17.29
N GLU A 96 -3.56 -18.44 18.25
CA GLU A 96 -4.18 -17.33 18.96
C GLU A 96 -5.50 -17.67 19.71
N THR A 97 -5.85 -18.94 19.70
CA THR A 97 -6.96 -19.47 20.52
C THR A 97 -6.44 -20.28 21.69
N VAL A 98 -5.62 -21.30 21.47
CA VAL A 98 -5.03 -22.14 22.52
C VAL A 98 -3.56 -21.78 22.75
N LEU A 99 -2.82 -21.56 21.70
CA LEU A 99 -1.40 -21.26 21.68
C LEU A 99 -1.15 -19.82 21.22
N ASP A 100 -0.31 -19.11 21.95
CA ASP A 100 0.14 -17.75 21.66
C ASP A 100 1.36 -17.79 20.72
N ASN A 101 1.18 -17.36 19.50
CA ASN A 101 2.22 -17.27 18.48
C ASN A 101 2.74 -15.83 18.27
N SER A 102 2.40 -14.91 19.14
CA SER A 102 2.79 -13.50 19.01
C SER A 102 4.31 -13.28 18.95
N ALA A 103 5.10 -14.22 19.49
CA ALA A 103 6.56 -14.18 19.37
C ALA A 103 7.04 -14.33 17.91
N TYR A 104 6.36 -15.15 17.10
CA TYR A 104 6.61 -15.24 15.67
C TYR A 104 6.26 -13.93 14.96
N ASN A 105 5.08 -13.36 15.21
CA ASN A 105 4.66 -12.09 14.64
C ASN A 105 5.60 -10.93 15.06
N ALA A 106 6.08 -10.93 16.31
CA ALA A 106 7.03 -9.93 16.79
C ALA A 106 8.37 -10.01 16.04
N GLY A 107 8.84 -11.22 15.70
CA GLY A 107 10.01 -11.43 14.85
C GLY A 107 9.81 -10.79 13.46
N LEU A 108 8.70 -11.09 12.80
CA LEU A 108 8.38 -10.50 11.49
C LEU A 108 8.37 -8.96 11.52
N VAL A 109 7.76 -8.37 12.57
CA VAL A 109 7.73 -6.91 12.76
C VAL A 109 9.13 -6.34 12.98
N ALA A 110 9.94 -6.98 13.85
CA ALA A 110 11.29 -6.51 14.18
C ALA A 110 12.22 -6.54 12.95
N ASP A 111 12.14 -7.61 12.17
CA ASP A 111 13.01 -7.84 11.03
C ASP A 111 12.48 -7.19 9.74
N GLY A 112 11.25 -6.65 9.76
CA GLY A 112 10.60 -6.07 8.59
C GLY A 112 10.21 -7.11 7.55
N GLU A 113 9.97 -8.34 7.99
CA GLU A 113 9.62 -9.47 7.14
C GLU A 113 8.11 -9.74 7.13
N SER A 114 7.69 -10.56 6.20
CA SER A 114 6.31 -11.01 6.05
C SER A 114 6.20 -12.50 6.31
N TYR A 115 4.99 -12.94 6.63
CA TYR A 115 4.67 -14.36 6.76
C TYR A 115 5.08 -15.14 5.50
N THR A 116 5.75 -16.27 5.72
CA THR A 116 6.01 -17.28 4.69
C THR A 116 5.74 -18.66 5.25
N GLY A 117 5.34 -19.61 4.38
CA GLY A 117 5.14 -21.01 4.79
C GLY A 117 6.36 -21.59 5.52
N PRO A 118 7.58 -21.51 4.95
CA PRO A 118 8.78 -22.05 5.58
C PRO A 118 9.10 -21.46 6.97
N THR A 119 8.97 -20.14 7.16
CA THR A 119 9.24 -19.52 8.47
C THR A 119 8.19 -19.91 9.50
N TRP A 120 6.95 -20.06 9.09
CA TRP A 120 5.87 -20.55 9.95
C TRP A 120 6.06 -22.01 10.34
N GLU A 121 6.45 -22.88 9.42
CA GLU A 121 6.77 -24.28 9.69
C GLU A 121 7.95 -24.42 10.68
N ALA A 122 8.97 -23.57 10.54
CA ALA A 122 10.09 -23.51 11.48
C ALA A 122 9.62 -23.11 12.90
N TRP A 123 8.70 -22.15 13.00
CA TRP A 123 8.08 -21.78 14.28
C TRP A 123 7.29 -22.93 14.90
N ILE A 124 6.46 -23.63 14.14
CA ILE A 124 5.72 -24.81 14.61
C ILE A 124 6.69 -25.88 15.12
N ALA A 125 7.75 -26.15 14.34
CA ALA A 125 8.79 -27.13 14.71
C ALA A 125 9.55 -26.75 15.98
N ALA A 126 9.68 -25.46 16.29
CA ALA A 126 10.32 -24.97 17.51
C ALA A 126 9.53 -25.27 18.79
N ARG A 127 8.20 -25.54 18.71
CA ARG A 127 7.31 -25.89 19.84
C ARG A 127 7.35 -24.90 21.01
N ARG A 128 7.46 -23.60 20.72
CA ARG A 128 7.69 -22.54 21.72
C ARG A 128 6.45 -21.74 22.10
N ALA A 129 5.32 -21.96 21.44
CA ALA A 129 4.09 -21.27 21.75
C ALA A 129 3.58 -21.66 23.15
N VAL A 130 3.18 -20.66 23.92
CA VAL A 130 2.65 -20.84 25.28
C VAL A 130 1.14 -20.84 25.29
N ALA A 131 0.53 -21.37 26.35
CA ALA A 131 -0.92 -21.39 26.47
C ALA A 131 -1.51 -19.97 26.67
N ILE A 132 -2.59 -19.67 25.97
CA ILE A 132 -3.35 -18.44 26.16
C ILE A 132 -3.98 -18.42 27.57
N PRO A 133 -3.99 -17.26 28.25
CA PRO A 133 -4.51 -17.16 29.62
C PRO A 133 -5.96 -17.68 29.74
N GLY A 134 -6.18 -18.61 30.66
CA GLY A 134 -7.51 -19.18 30.97
C GLY A 134 -7.82 -20.50 30.23
N VAL A 135 -7.24 -20.76 29.06
CA VAL A 135 -7.59 -21.93 28.24
C VAL A 135 -7.31 -23.26 28.95
N LYS A 136 -6.15 -23.38 29.63
CA LYS A 136 -5.74 -24.62 30.34
C LYS A 136 -6.78 -25.03 31.39
N ALA A 137 -7.23 -24.07 32.18
CA ALA A 137 -8.24 -24.33 33.22
C ALA A 137 -9.60 -24.73 32.63
N MET A 138 -10.03 -24.06 31.56
CA MET A 138 -11.27 -24.37 30.84
C MET A 138 -11.22 -25.78 30.23
N ILE A 139 -10.16 -26.14 29.54
CA ILE A 139 -9.98 -27.49 28.96
C ILE A 139 -9.97 -28.56 30.07
N ALA A 140 -9.24 -28.35 31.16
CA ALA A 140 -9.20 -29.28 32.28
C ALA A 140 -10.62 -29.52 32.86
N LYS A 141 -11.42 -28.45 33.00
CA LYS A 141 -12.81 -28.56 33.47
C LYS A 141 -13.70 -29.29 32.46
N ALA A 142 -13.58 -29.01 31.18
CA ALA A 142 -14.32 -29.70 30.11
C ALA A 142 -14.03 -31.21 30.13
N ARG A 143 -12.76 -31.62 30.24
CA ARG A 143 -12.33 -33.01 30.34
C ARG A 143 -12.90 -33.69 31.61
N ALA A 144 -12.83 -33.02 32.75
CA ALA A 144 -13.42 -33.51 33.98
C ALA A 144 -14.94 -33.73 33.86
N LEU A 145 -15.60 -32.93 33.04
CA LEU A 145 -17.02 -33.09 32.69
C LEU A 145 -17.26 -34.09 31.56
N ARG A 146 -16.24 -34.84 31.14
CA ARG A 146 -16.29 -35.84 30.05
C ARG A 146 -16.72 -35.27 28.69
N TYR A 147 -16.29 -34.05 28.37
CA TYR A 147 -16.32 -33.56 27.01
C TYR A 147 -15.15 -34.17 26.24
N ARG A 148 -15.37 -34.52 24.97
CA ARG A 148 -14.28 -34.68 24.01
C ARG A 148 -13.78 -33.29 23.67
N VAL A 149 -12.45 -33.07 23.76
CA VAL A 149 -11.81 -31.81 23.42
C VAL A 149 -11.08 -32.02 22.09
N VAL A 150 -11.52 -31.33 21.06
CA VAL A 150 -11.00 -31.48 19.69
C VAL A 150 -10.37 -30.17 19.25
N PHE A 151 -9.22 -30.25 18.62
CA PHE A 151 -8.48 -29.13 18.06
C PHE A 151 -8.55 -29.17 16.53
N ILE A 152 -8.99 -28.07 15.91
CA ILE A 152 -9.09 -27.94 14.46
C ILE A 152 -8.28 -26.71 14.03
N THR A 153 -7.16 -26.90 13.35
CA THR A 153 -6.21 -25.83 13.00
C THR A 153 -5.93 -25.77 11.50
N ASN A 154 -5.60 -24.58 11.00
CA ASN A 154 -5.09 -24.40 9.65
C ASN A 154 -3.56 -24.56 9.53
N ARG A 155 -2.86 -24.97 10.60
CA ARG A 155 -1.55 -25.59 10.46
C ARG A 155 -1.67 -26.71 9.43
N ALA A 156 -0.78 -26.75 8.44
CA ALA A 156 -0.95 -27.63 7.29
C ALA A 156 0.06 -28.77 7.27
N CYS A 157 -0.37 -29.93 6.82
CA CYS A 157 0.57 -30.96 6.37
C CYS A 157 1.29 -30.48 5.09
N PRO A 158 2.54 -30.92 4.81
CA PRO A 158 3.34 -30.40 3.70
C PRO A 158 2.72 -30.67 2.33
N ALA A 159 3.02 -29.81 1.36
CA ALA A 159 2.71 -30.02 -0.05
C ALA A 159 4.00 -30.38 -0.82
N PRO A 160 3.95 -31.20 -1.88
CA PRO A 160 2.74 -31.86 -2.40
C PRO A 160 2.24 -32.98 -1.48
N ALA A 161 0.91 -33.08 -1.34
CA ALA A 161 0.28 -34.07 -0.48
C ALA A 161 0.34 -35.48 -1.11
N THR A 162 0.71 -36.48 -0.28
CA THR A 162 0.57 -37.89 -0.62
C THR A 162 -0.34 -38.55 0.40
N TYR A 163 -1.37 -39.26 -0.08
CA TYR A 163 -2.38 -39.88 0.78
C TYR A 163 -2.29 -41.40 0.70
N GLY A 164 -2.42 -42.04 1.85
CA GLY A 164 -2.56 -43.51 1.93
C GLY A 164 -3.94 -44.00 1.47
N ALA A 165 -4.15 -45.30 1.43
CA ALA A 165 -5.41 -45.92 1.06
C ALA A 165 -6.58 -45.54 2.00
N ASP A 166 -6.28 -45.08 3.21
CA ASP A 166 -7.23 -44.56 4.21
C ASP A 166 -7.59 -43.09 4.01
N GLY A 167 -7.06 -42.44 2.96
CA GLY A 167 -7.24 -41.02 2.64
C GLY A 167 -6.51 -40.07 3.57
N ARG A 168 -5.56 -40.54 4.39
CA ARG A 168 -4.74 -39.72 5.27
C ARG A 168 -3.40 -39.38 4.65
N HIS A 169 -2.89 -38.19 4.98
CA HIS A 169 -1.56 -37.77 4.57
C HIS A 169 -0.49 -38.69 5.16
N THR A 170 0.40 -39.17 4.31
CA THR A 170 1.42 -40.17 4.73
C THR A 170 2.57 -39.60 5.57
N HIS A 171 2.79 -38.27 5.50
CA HIS A 171 3.87 -37.58 6.22
C HIS A 171 3.44 -36.16 6.64
N CYS A 172 3.12 -35.94 7.92
CA CYS A 172 2.71 -34.65 8.47
C CYS A 172 3.47 -34.33 9.77
N PRO A 173 4.73 -33.88 9.68
CA PRO A 173 5.55 -33.60 10.87
C PRO A 173 4.98 -32.46 11.72
N GLN A 174 4.24 -31.52 11.14
CA GLN A 174 3.56 -30.45 11.85
C GLN A 174 2.53 -30.97 12.85
N LYS A 175 1.92 -32.12 12.59
CA LYS A 175 0.98 -32.73 13.54
C LYS A 175 1.69 -33.15 14.83
N THR A 176 2.79 -33.87 14.73
CA THR A 176 3.60 -34.28 15.89
C THR A 176 4.12 -33.07 16.66
N ALA A 177 4.69 -32.08 15.95
CA ALA A 177 5.18 -30.85 16.58
C ALA A 177 4.07 -30.07 17.30
N THR A 178 2.86 -30.06 16.75
CA THR A 178 1.71 -29.40 17.37
C THR A 178 1.24 -30.16 18.61
N LEU A 179 1.15 -31.51 18.57
CA LEU A 179 0.82 -32.32 19.73
C LEU A 179 1.83 -32.13 20.88
N ASP A 180 3.13 -32.12 20.57
CA ASP A 180 4.18 -31.87 21.55
C ASP A 180 4.06 -30.50 22.20
N ASN A 181 3.75 -29.46 21.40
CA ASN A 181 3.56 -28.10 21.91
C ASN A 181 2.27 -27.99 22.77
N LEU A 182 1.17 -28.62 22.36
CA LEU A 182 -0.04 -28.69 23.16
C LEU A 182 0.20 -29.40 24.49
N GLU A 183 0.94 -30.51 24.50
CA GLU A 183 1.29 -31.22 25.73
C GLU A 183 2.09 -30.32 26.68
N ALA A 184 3.10 -29.64 26.18
CA ALA A 184 3.91 -28.72 26.99
C ALA A 184 3.08 -27.55 27.53
N ALA A 185 2.19 -26.98 26.73
CA ALA A 185 1.38 -25.82 27.10
C ALA A 185 0.22 -26.18 28.05
N LEU A 186 -0.46 -27.28 27.79
CA LEU A 186 -1.68 -27.67 28.51
C LEU A 186 -1.41 -28.62 29.69
N GLY A 187 -0.32 -29.37 29.68
CA GLY A 187 0.03 -30.38 30.67
C GLY A 187 -0.65 -31.74 30.45
N TYR A 188 -1.17 -31.96 29.24
CA TYR A 188 -1.60 -33.27 28.75
C TYR A 188 -1.44 -33.34 27.23
N ARG A 189 -1.21 -34.53 26.72
CA ARG A 189 -1.13 -34.79 25.28
C ARG A 189 -2.52 -35.14 24.75
N PRO A 190 -3.09 -34.41 23.79
CA PRO A 190 -4.31 -34.84 23.10
C PRO A 190 -4.08 -36.13 22.31
N ASP A 191 -5.14 -36.91 22.12
CA ASP A 191 -5.09 -38.06 21.23
C ASP A 191 -4.89 -37.59 19.76
N ASP A 192 -4.24 -38.42 18.94
CA ASP A 192 -3.99 -38.09 17.55
C ASP A 192 -5.30 -37.78 16.79
N ALA A 193 -6.37 -38.50 17.12
CA ALA A 193 -7.70 -38.29 16.51
C ALA A 193 -8.40 -37.01 16.99
N ASP A 194 -7.89 -36.34 18.02
CA ASP A 194 -8.44 -35.10 18.57
C ASP A 194 -7.73 -33.86 18.03
N LEU A 195 -6.73 -34.02 17.15
CA LEU A 195 -6.05 -32.94 16.43
C LEU A 195 -6.25 -33.12 14.93
N MET A 196 -6.84 -32.10 14.28
CA MET A 196 -7.19 -32.11 12.86
C MET A 196 -6.51 -30.94 12.15
N LEU A 197 -5.53 -31.24 11.27
CA LEU A 197 -4.80 -30.27 10.49
C LEU A 197 -5.39 -30.08 9.07
N ARG A 198 -5.08 -28.93 8.47
CA ARG A 198 -5.36 -28.74 7.05
C ARG A 198 -4.46 -29.69 6.23
N GLY A 199 -5.03 -30.29 5.18
CA GLY A 199 -4.33 -31.23 4.31
C GLY A 199 -4.02 -32.60 4.97
N GLU A 200 -4.44 -32.86 6.21
CA GLU A 200 -4.28 -34.17 6.84
C GLU A 200 -5.11 -35.26 6.13
N ARG A 201 -6.23 -34.86 5.56
CA ARG A 201 -7.06 -35.70 4.69
C ARG A 201 -7.32 -34.99 3.38
N GLN A 202 -7.61 -35.73 2.34
CA GLN A 202 -7.84 -35.20 1.01
C GLN A 202 -9.02 -34.21 0.95
N ASP A 203 -10.04 -34.41 1.79
CA ASP A 203 -11.22 -33.54 1.91
C ASP A 203 -11.01 -32.36 2.87
N TRP A 204 -9.79 -32.16 3.43
CA TRP A 204 -9.42 -31.11 4.37
C TRP A 204 -8.31 -30.19 3.84
N ASP A 205 -8.20 -30.02 2.54
CA ASP A 205 -7.11 -29.31 1.86
C ASP A 205 -7.25 -27.77 1.90
N THR A 206 -8.43 -27.27 2.24
CA THR A 206 -8.72 -25.84 2.31
C THR A 206 -8.65 -25.28 3.74
N SER A 207 -8.64 -23.94 3.84
CA SER A 207 -8.74 -23.24 5.13
C SER A 207 -10.13 -23.33 5.76
N ASP A 208 -11.15 -23.72 5.00
CA ASP A 208 -12.50 -23.97 5.54
C ASP A 208 -12.49 -25.14 6.52
N LYS A 209 -12.94 -24.87 7.73
CA LYS A 209 -12.98 -25.86 8.83
C LYS A 209 -14.29 -26.68 8.87
N SER A 210 -15.23 -26.43 7.96
CA SER A 210 -16.56 -27.06 7.94
C SER A 210 -16.50 -28.59 7.83
N ALA A 211 -15.66 -29.12 6.92
CA ALA A 211 -15.48 -30.56 6.74
C ALA A 211 -14.92 -31.23 8.01
N ARG A 212 -13.95 -30.58 8.67
CA ARG A 212 -13.36 -31.06 9.92
C ARG A 212 -14.36 -31.00 11.08
N ARG A 213 -15.19 -29.96 11.20
CA ARG A 213 -16.31 -29.91 12.16
C ARG A 213 -17.35 -30.99 11.88
N LEU A 214 -17.66 -31.26 10.61
CA LEU A 214 -18.56 -32.35 10.23
C LEU A 214 -17.99 -33.71 10.65
N ALA A 215 -16.69 -33.96 10.52
CA ALA A 215 -16.06 -35.18 10.99
C ALA A 215 -16.23 -35.39 12.51
N VAL A 216 -16.11 -34.35 13.32
CA VAL A 216 -16.44 -34.40 14.77
C VAL A 216 -17.93 -34.66 14.96
N ALA A 217 -18.79 -34.01 14.16
CA ALA A 217 -20.25 -34.09 14.25
C ALA A 217 -20.80 -35.48 13.94
N THR A 218 -20.03 -36.35 13.24
CA THR A 218 -20.46 -37.75 13.00
C THR A 218 -20.65 -38.53 14.28
N THR A 219 -19.80 -38.31 15.27
CA THR A 219 -19.74 -39.08 16.52
C THR A 219 -20.16 -38.29 17.77
N HIS A 220 -19.99 -36.97 17.77
CA HIS A 220 -20.21 -36.11 18.92
C HIS A 220 -21.12 -34.94 18.60
N ARG A 221 -21.85 -34.44 19.61
CA ARG A 221 -22.52 -33.15 19.54
C ARG A 221 -21.55 -32.04 19.91
N ILE A 222 -21.33 -31.12 19.00
CA ILE A 222 -20.46 -29.97 19.23
C ILE A 222 -21.23 -28.96 20.09
N ALA A 223 -20.88 -28.87 21.35
CA ALA A 223 -21.58 -28.01 22.32
C ALA A 223 -21.06 -26.58 22.33
N MET A 224 -19.74 -26.39 22.07
CA MET A 224 -19.12 -25.07 22.04
C MET A 224 -18.02 -25.05 20.97
N LEU A 225 -17.85 -23.88 20.35
CA LEU A 225 -16.74 -23.54 19.43
C LEU A 225 -15.91 -22.39 20.03
N PHE A 226 -14.60 -22.48 19.86
CA PHE A 226 -13.64 -21.46 20.28
C PHE A 226 -12.72 -21.15 19.10
N GLY A 227 -12.46 -19.87 18.86
CA GLY A 227 -11.57 -19.42 17.79
C GLY A 227 -11.24 -17.94 17.93
N ASP A 228 -10.24 -17.48 17.20
CA ASP A 228 -9.86 -16.07 17.08
C ASP A 228 -10.28 -15.48 15.74
N ASP A 229 -10.69 -16.34 14.80
CA ASP A 229 -11.11 -15.97 13.46
C ASP A 229 -12.54 -16.42 13.14
N LEU A 230 -13.26 -15.66 12.34
CA LEU A 230 -14.64 -15.97 11.99
C LEU A 230 -14.78 -17.34 11.28
N ASN A 231 -13.76 -17.77 10.52
CA ASN A 231 -13.72 -19.11 9.90
C ASN A 231 -13.78 -20.27 10.90
N ASP A 232 -13.47 -20.06 12.17
CA ASP A 232 -13.55 -21.09 13.20
C ASP A 232 -15.00 -21.45 13.51
N PHE A 233 -15.91 -20.55 13.23
CA PHE A 233 -17.34 -20.66 13.53
C PHE A 233 -18.18 -20.85 12.27
N VAL A 234 -17.94 -20.01 11.27
CA VAL A 234 -18.66 -19.96 10.00
C VAL A 234 -17.80 -19.29 8.94
N LEU A 235 -17.99 -19.64 7.67
CA LEU A 235 -17.33 -18.89 6.59
C LEU A 235 -17.73 -17.41 6.64
N PRO A 236 -16.81 -16.45 6.50
CA PRO A 236 -17.11 -15.01 6.57
C PRO A 236 -18.23 -14.57 5.64
N ALA A 237 -18.29 -15.10 4.43
CA ALA A 237 -19.34 -14.79 3.46
C ALA A 237 -20.73 -15.33 3.85
N ALA A 238 -20.80 -16.29 4.78
CA ALA A 238 -22.04 -16.89 5.27
C ALA A 238 -22.45 -16.37 6.67
N TYR A 239 -21.67 -15.43 7.23
CA TYR A 239 -22.03 -14.84 8.53
C TYR A 239 -23.17 -13.84 8.37
N ASP A 240 -24.19 -14.02 9.19
CA ASP A 240 -25.35 -13.15 9.30
C ASP A 240 -25.51 -12.73 10.78
N PRO A 241 -25.32 -11.46 11.14
CA PRO A 241 -25.40 -11.01 12.52
C PRO A 241 -26.76 -11.23 13.17
N ASP A 242 -27.86 -11.17 12.41
CA ASP A 242 -29.21 -11.34 12.92
C ASP A 242 -29.51 -12.82 13.29
N GLN A 243 -28.96 -13.76 12.50
CA GLN A 243 -29.14 -15.20 12.74
C GLN A 243 -28.10 -15.77 13.70
N HIS A 244 -26.89 -15.25 13.68
CA HIS A 244 -25.74 -15.82 14.39
C HIS A 244 -25.37 -15.05 15.66
N GLY A 245 -25.84 -13.81 15.83
CA GLY A 245 -25.46 -12.93 16.92
C GLY A 245 -25.70 -13.51 18.31
N THR A 246 -26.77 -14.26 18.49
CA THR A 246 -27.12 -14.89 19.76
C THR A 246 -26.21 -16.06 20.16
N ARG A 247 -25.37 -16.54 19.27
CA ARG A 247 -24.40 -17.62 19.54
C ARG A 247 -23.18 -17.14 20.29
N TRP A 248 -22.81 -15.87 20.11
CA TRP A 248 -21.67 -15.28 20.81
C TRP A 248 -21.88 -15.28 22.32
N GLY A 249 -20.89 -15.78 23.04
CA GLY A 249 -20.97 -15.96 24.48
C GLY A 249 -21.93 -17.06 24.96
N THR A 250 -22.59 -17.82 24.08
CA THR A 250 -23.43 -18.97 24.43
C THR A 250 -22.86 -20.30 23.96
N THR A 251 -22.67 -20.44 22.64
CA THR A 251 -22.07 -21.62 22.01
C THR A 251 -20.80 -21.27 21.20
N TRP A 252 -20.60 -20.00 20.90
CA TRP A 252 -19.41 -19.46 20.20
C TRP A 252 -18.65 -18.51 21.11
N PHE A 253 -17.35 -18.74 21.24
CA PHE A 253 -16.46 -17.97 22.12
C PHE A 253 -15.26 -17.46 21.31
N ALA A 254 -15.30 -16.18 20.94
CA ALA A 254 -14.24 -15.54 20.18
C ALA A 254 -13.13 -15.04 21.10
N ILE A 255 -11.89 -15.31 20.71
CA ILE A 255 -10.67 -14.81 21.36
C ILE A 255 -10.15 -13.64 20.50
N PRO A 256 -9.81 -12.48 21.08
CA PRO A 256 -9.39 -11.33 20.30
C PRO A 256 -8.01 -11.55 19.67
N ASN A 257 -7.91 -11.38 18.36
CA ASN A 257 -6.66 -11.35 17.60
C ASN A 257 -6.64 -10.13 16.66
N PRO A 258 -5.87 -9.07 17.01
CA PRO A 258 -5.72 -7.90 16.16
C PRO A 258 -4.56 -8.02 15.15
N MET A 259 -3.77 -9.11 15.18
CA MET A 259 -2.54 -9.22 14.38
C MET A 259 -2.81 -9.69 12.95
N TYR A 260 -3.74 -10.62 12.77
CA TYR A 260 -4.12 -11.21 11.48
C TYR A 260 -5.49 -11.89 11.58
N GLY A 261 -6.05 -12.29 10.44
CA GLY A 261 -7.31 -13.04 10.39
C GLY A 261 -8.16 -12.66 9.18
N SER A 262 -9.26 -13.37 8.98
CA SER A 262 -10.18 -13.19 7.84
C SER A 262 -10.76 -11.77 7.74
N TRP A 263 -10.70 -10.98 8.82
CA TRP A 263 -11.12 -9.58 8.85
C TRP A 263 -10.23 -8.65 8.03
N GLY A 264 -8.97 -9.03 7.77
CA GLY A 264 -7.99 -8.17 7.14
C GLY A 264 -7.02 -8.83 6.14
N ASP A 265 -6.81 -10.15 6.19
CA ASP A 265 -5.77 -10.82 5.40
C ASP A 265 -6.00 -10.75 3.88
N ALA A 266 -7.27 -10.70 3.45
CA ALA A 266 -7.62 -10.55 2.04
C ALA A 266 -7.58 -9.09 1.55
N LEU A 267 -7.41 -8.12 2.46
CA LEU A 267 -7.41 -6.69 2.13
C LEU A 267 -6.00 -6.22 1.82
N SER A 268 -5.83 -5.52 0.69
CA SER A 268 -4.62 -4.75 0.45
C SER A 268 -4.49 -3.64 1.51
N LEU A 269 -3.27 -3.13 1.71
CA LEU A 269 -3.02 -2.01 2.62
C LEU A 269 -3.97 -0.83 2.33
N GLN A 270 -4.19 -0.53 1.06
CA GLN A 270 -5.11 0.53 0.65
C GLN A 270 -6.55 0.24 1.08
N GLN A 271 -7.04 -0.99 0.88
CA GLN A 271 -8.39 -1.38 1.30
C GLN A 271 -8.56 -1.32 2.83
N ARG A 272 -7.51 -1.58 3.60
CA ARG A 272 -7.52 -1.38 5.07
C ARG A 272 -7.70 0.09 5.43
N TYR A 273 -6.98 1.01 4.76
CA TYR A 273 -7.17 2.46 4.94
C TYR A 273 -8.57 2.93 4.54
N ASP A 274 -9.13 2.40 3.45
CA ASP A 274 -10.46 2.74 2.94
C ASP A 274 -11.57 2.28 3.89
N GLY A 275 -11.33 1.19 4.62
CA GLY A 275 -12.23 0.67 5.64
C GLY A 275 -12.34 1.54 6.90
N LEU A 276 -11.39 2.48 7.11
CA LEU A 276 -11.44 3.39 8.25
C LEU A 276 -12.57 4.41 8.09
N LYS A 277 -13.26 4.68 9.20
CA LYS A 277 -14.32 5.70 9.30
C LYS A 277 -13.82 6.89 10.15
N PRO A 278 -13.00 7.79 9.57
CA PRO A 278 -12.42 8.88 10.35
C PRO A 278 -13.47 9.91 10.75
N TRP A 279 -13.59 10.19 12.03
CA TRP A 279 -14.26 11.39 12.50
C TRP A 279 -13.32 12.60 12.35
N ARG A 280 -13.86 13.72 11.93
CA ARG A 280 -13.13 14.99 11.82
C ARG A 280 -13.97 16.10 12.43
N ASP A 281 -13.36 16.91 13.30
CA ASP A 281 -14.01 18.09 13.83
C ASP A 281 -14.39 19.05 12.69
N PRO A 282 -15.66 19.39 12.52
CA PRO A 282 -16.11 20.29 11.47
C PRO A 282 -15.44 21.69 11.52
N ALA A 283 -15.12 22.19 12.72
CA ALA A 283 -14.47 23.48 12.89
C ALA A 283 -13.02 23.48 12.39
N THR A 284 -12.29 22.37 12.59
CA THR A 284 -10.92 22.21 12.08
C THR A 284 -10.90 21.69 10.65
N ALA A 285 -11.92 20.95 10.21
CA ALA A 285 -12.05 20.47 8.85
C ALA A 285 -12.15 21.62 7.83
N ALA A 286 -12.84 22.71 8.17
CA ALA A 286 -12.99 23.90 7.32
C ALA A 286 -11.68 24.64 7.03
N ARG A 287 -10.63 24.41 7.83
CA ARG A 287 -9.32 25.05 7.69
C ARG A 287 -8.21 24.06 7.28
N ARG A 288 -8.58 22.85 6.93
CA ARG A 288 -7.64 21.80 6.52
C ARG A 288 -7.83 21.50 5.04
N VAL A 289 -6.73 21.51 4.30
CA VAL A 289 -6.71 21.14 2.88
C VAL A 289 -5.68 20.01 2.71
N ARG A 290 -6.14 18.85 2.24
CA ARG A 290 -5.24 17.76 1.82
C ARG A 290 -4.94 17.91 0.34
N VAL A 291 -3.67 18.01 0.03
CA VAL A 291 -3.15 18.22 -1.32
C VAL A 291 -2.33 17.01 -1.74
N SER A 292 -2.54 16.54 -2.96
CA SER A 292 -1.68 15.55 -3.60
C SER A 292 -1.11 16.10 -4.90
N SER A 293 0.09 15.68 -5.26
CA SER A 293 0.68 15.86 -6.59
C SER A 293 1.08 14.52 -7.17
N TRP A 294 0.76 14.31 -8.45
CA TRP A 294 1.09 13.06 -9.13
C TRP A 294 1.32 13.25 -10.62
N ASN A 295 2.53 12.96 -11.07
CA ASN A 295 2.79 12.79 -12.50
C ASN A 295 2.16 11.47 -12.95
N MET A 296 1.26 11.54 -13.94
CA MET A 296 0.44 10.41 -14.40
C MET A 296 1.03 9.68 -15.61
N GLU A 297 2.31 9.91 -15.90
CA GLU A 297 3.08 9.22 -16.93
C GLU A 297 2.30 9.04 -18.24
N TRP A 298 2.22 10.13 -19.03
CA TRP A 298 1.59 10.13 -20.35
C TRP A 298 0.13 9.63 -20.38
N LEU A 299 -0.68 9.97 -19.38
CA LEU A 299 -2.09 9.59 -19.36
C LEU A 299 -2.85 10.21 -20.54
N ALA A 300 -3.23 9.39 -21.50
CA ALA A 300 -4.00 9.81 -22.67
C ALA A 300 -5.50 9.52 -22.53
N SER A 301 -6.31 10.17 -23.35
CA SER A 301 -7.72 9.85 -23.51
C SER A 301 -7.87 8.60 -24.39
N ALA A 302 -8.58 7.59 -23.91
CA ALA A 302 -8.89 6.40 -24.72
C ALA A 302 -9.54 6.78 -26.06
N ALA A 303 -10.50 7.73 -26.04
CA ALA A 303 -11.16 8.22 -27.25
C ALA A 303 -10.18 8.89 -28.23
N ALA A 304 -9.17 9.61 -27.76
CA ALA A 304 -8.15 10.24 -28.62
C ALA A 304 -7.21 9.19 -29.23
N LEU A 305 -6.84 8.16 -28.46
CA LEU A 305 -6.05 7.04 -28.96
C LEU A 305 -6.80 6.25 -30.05
N ASP A 306 -8.09 5.98 -29.84
CA ASP A 306 -8.93 5.27 -30.80
C ASP A 306 -9.14 6.09 -32.07
N ALA A 307 -9.45 7.38 -31.95
CA ALA A 307 -9.65 8.28 -33.08
C ALA A 307 -8.40 8.40 -33.95
N ALA A 308 -7.22 8.32 -33.37
CA ALA A 308 -5.94 8.33 -34.08
C ALA A 308 -5.50 6.96 -34.58
N SER A 309 -6.28 5.89 -34.39
CA SER A 309 -5.87 4.50 -34.67
C SER A 309 -4.48 4.19 -34.05
N TYR A 310 -4.23 4.69 -32.85
CA TYR A 310 -2.93 4.70 -32.20
C TYR A 310 -2.33 3.29 -32.12
N TRP A 311 -3.08 2.33 -31.59
CA TRP A 311 -2.60 0.97 -31.33
C TRP A 311 -2.17 0.26 -32.61
N SER A 312 -3.02 0.28 -33.63
CA SER A 312 -2.73 -0.37 -34.91
C SER A 312 -1.59 0.32 -35.66
N THR A 313 -1.53 1.66 -35.61
CA THR A 313 -0.48 2.43 -36.28
C THR A 313 0.87 2.23 -35.59
N CYS A 314 0.93 2.27 -34.25
CA CYS A 314 2.18 2.00 -33.52
C CYS A 314 2.65 0.56 -33.72
N ALA A 315 1.75 -0.41 -33.75
CA ALA A 315 2.10 -1.81 -34.00
C ALA A 315 2.65 -2.01 -35.43
N ALA A 316 2.00 -1.43 -36.44
CA ALA A 316 2.46 -1.49 -37.81
C ALA A 316 3.84 -0.84 -38.03
N LYS A 317 4.16 0.22 -37.27
CA LYS A 317 5.47 0.89 -37.28
C LYS A 317 6.52 0.21 -36.40
N GLY A 318 6.20 -0.86 -35.67
CA GLY A 318 7.11 -1.55 -34.76
C GLY A 318 7.36 -0.80 -33.44
N TRP A 319 6.41 0.01 -32.99
CA TRP A 319 6.47 0.75 -31.70
C TRP A 319 7.67 1.69 -31.59
N PRO A 320 7.80 2.68 -32.49
CA PRO A 320 8.94 3.57 -32.52
C PRO A 320 8.93 4.54 -31.33
N ASN A 321 10.13 5.03 -30.97
CA ASN A 321 10.31 6.16 -30.07
C ASN A 321 10.05 7.48 -30.82
N GLU A 322 8.84 7.61 -31.38
CA GLU A 322 8.34 8.81 -32.03
C GLU A 322 6.85 8.99 -31.76
N ARG A 323 6.34 10.22 -31.88
CA ARG A 323 4.92 10.52 -31.73
C ARG A 323 4.21 10.45 -33.08
N LEU A 324 2.97 9.98 -33.08
CA LEU A 324 2.08 10.10 -34.23
C LEU A 324 1.57 11.54 -34.41
N SER A 325 1.46 12.28 -33.32
CA SER A 325 1.21 13.72 -33.27
C SER A 325 1.74 14.30 -31.95
N ASN A 326 1.84 15.62 -31.84
CA ASN A 326 2.26 16.27 -30.59
C ASN A 326 1.30 16.04 -29.42
N GLU A 327 0.05 15.70 -29.72
CA GLU A 327 -0.99 15.48 -28.73
C GLU A 327 -1.06 14.02 -28.23
N LEU A 328 -0.26 13.11 -28.81
CA LEU A 328 -0.25 11.70 -28.44
C LEU A 328 1.06 11.31 -27.75
N PRO A 329 1.07 10.32 -26.87
CA PRO A 329 2.28 9.72 -26.34
C PRO A 329 3.18 9.14 -27.44
N TYR A 330 4.47 8.95 -27.15
CA TYR A 330 5.34 8.14 -27.99
C TYR A 330 4.84 6.70 -28.03
N CYS A 331 4.96 6.04 -29.17
CA CYS A 331 4.48 4.67 -29.33
C CYS A 331 5.13 3.68 -28.35
N ASP A 332 6.42 3.85 -28.06
CA ASP A 332 7.17 2.96 -27.17
C ASP A 332 6.85 3.12 -25.68
N VAL A 333 6.28 4.25 -25.25
CA VAL A 333 5.92 4.51 -23.86
C VAL A 333 5.03 3.38 -23.32
N TYR A 334 3.90 3.14 -23.95
CA TYR A 334 2.99 2.11 -23.50
C TYR A 334 3.51 0.69 -23.72
N LYS A 335 4.30 0.47 -24.79
CA LYS A 335 4.90 -0.84 -25.03
C LYS A 335 5.89 -1.22 -23.93
N ARG A 336 6.65 -0.27 -23.39
CA ARG A 336 7.58 -0.53 -22.27
C ARG A 336 6.85 -1.14 -21.07
N ASP A 337 5.59 -0.75 -20.84
CA ASP A 337 4.74 -1.26 -19.77
C ASP A 337 3.88 -2.46 -20.20
N ASN A 338 4.16 -3.05 -21.35
CA ASN A 338 3.35 -4.14 -21.94
C ASN A 338 1.89 -3.74 -22.17
N ILE A 339 1.65 -2.49 -22.55
CA ILE A 339 0.33 -1.95 -22.93
C ILE A 339 0.35 -1.79 -24.44
N THR A 340 -0.33 -2.69 -25.15
CA THR A 340 -0.31 -2.73 -26.63
C THR A 340 -1.68 -2.69 -27.27
N SER A 341 -2.74 -2.52 -26.47
CA SER A 341 -4.13 -2.45 -26.90
C SER A 341 -4.95 -1.50 -26.02
N ALA A 342 -6.11 -1.09 -26.52
CA ALA A 342 -7.08 -0.31 -25.74
C ALA A 342 -7.52 -1.05 -24.46
N ALA A 343 -7.71 -2.37 -24.53
CA ALA A 343 -8.07 -3.18 -23.37
C ALA A 343 -6.95 -3.20 -22.32
N ASP A 344 -5.70 -3.38 -22.75
CA ASP A 344 -4.53 -3.28 -21.87
C ASP A 344 -4.43 -1.91 -21.22
N PHE A 345 -4.64 -0.84 -21.99
CA PHE A 345 -4.58 0.53 -21.49
C PHE A 345 -5.62 0.78 -20.40
N LEU A 346 -6.85 0.35 -20.61
CA LEU A 346 -7.89 0.48 -19.58
C LEU A 346 -7.54 -0.35 -18.33
N ALA A 347 -7.12 -1.59 -18.49
CA ALA A 347 -6.86 -2.51 -17.38
C ALA A 347 -5.58 -2.17 -16.59
N LYS A 348 -4.51 -1.76 -17.29
CA LYS A 348 -3.16 -1.61 -16.69
C LYS A 348 -2.80 -0.15 -16.38
N ARG A 349 -3.49 0.85 -16.97
CA ARG A 349 -3.23 2.27 -16.73
C ARG A 349 -4.43 2.97 -16.08
N VAL A 350 -5.62 2.94 -16.69
CA VAL A 350 -6.77 3.72 -16.22
C VAL A 350 -7.32 3.17 -14.90
N GLU A 351 -7.56 1.87 -14.80
CA GLU A 351 -8.15 1.26 -13.61
C GLU A 351 -7.26 1.33 -12.35
N PRO A 352 -5.93 1.10 -12.42
CA PRO A 352 -5.05 1.32 -11.26
C PRO A 352 -5.03 2.77 -10.78
N LEU A 353 -4.99 3.75 -11.70
CA LEU A 353 -5.09 5.17 -11.35
C LEU A 353 -6.42 5.49 -10.67
N ARG A 354 -7.54 5.01 -11.23
CA ARG A 354 -8.89 5.22 -10.68
C ARG A 354 -9.03 4.64 -9.28
N ARG A 355 -8.59 3.40 -9.05
CA ARG A 355 -8.63 2.77 -7.72
C ARG A 355 -7.77 3.53 -6.71
N THR A 356 -6.55 3.90 -7.10
CA THR A 356 -5.66 4.68 -6.23
C THR A 356 -6.28 6.02 -5.85
N LEU A 357 -6.87 6.74 -6.79
CA LEU A 357 -7.50 8.04 -6.51
C LEU A 357 -8.79 7.90 -5.70
N ALA A 358 -9.60 6.86 -5.93
CA ALA A 358 -10.80 6.58 -5.13
C ALA A 358 -10.43 6.34 -3.66
N ALA A 359 -9.38 5.58 -3.42
CA ALA A 359 -8.84 5.35 -2.10
C ALA A 359 -8.41 6.67 -1.41
N GLN A 360 -7.76 7.58 -2.14
CA GLN A 360 -7.36 8.88 -1.59
C GLN A 360 -8.54 9.82 -1.32
N ALA A 361 -9.57 9.76 -2.16
CA ALA A 361 -10.81 10.48 -1.91
C ALA A 361 -11.45 10.05 -0.59
N ALA A 362 -11.50 8.74 -0.31
CA ALA A 362 -11.99 8.19 0.96
C ALA A 362 -11.17 8.69 2.17
N LEU A 363 -9.86 8.87 2.01
CA LEU A 363 -8.99 9.46 3.04
C LEU A 363 -9.12 10.98 3.16
N GLY A 364 -9.96 11.61 2.31
CA GLY A 364 -10.30 13.03 2.33
C GLY A 364 -9.32 13.90 1.58
N LEU A 365 -8.84 13.45 0.44
CA LEU A 365 -8.19 14.30 -0.55
C LEU A 365 -9.11 15.46 -0.92
N ASP A 366 -8.56 16.67 -1.01
CA ASP A 366 -9.29 17.89 -1.37
C ASP A 366 -8.83 18.46 -2.70
N VAL A 367 -7.51 18.46 -2.95
CA VAL A 367 -6.88 19.01 -4.17
C VAL A 367 -5.88 18.03 -4.72
N LEU A 368 -5.97 17.74 -6.01
CA LEU A 368 -5.04 16.91 -6.76
C LEU A 368 -4.40 17.75 -7.88
N ALA A 369 -3.09 17.91 -7.82
CA ALA A 369 -2.26 18.43 -8.93
C ALA A 369 -1.78 17.25 -9.78
N VAL A 370 -1.91 17.37 -11.11
CA VAL A 370 -1.51 16.30 -12.03
C VAL A 370 -0.58 16.83 -13.10
N GLN A 371 0.36 15.98 -13.54
CA GLN A 371 1.27 16.24 -14.64
C GLN A 371 1.18 15.08 -15.65
N GLU A 372 1.64 15.31 -16.87
CA GLU A 372 1.64 14.35 -17.99
C GLU A 372 0.25 13.79 -18.35
N VAL A 373 -0.72 14.66 -18.41
CA VAL A 373 -2.08 14.31 -18.83
C VAL A 373 -2.38 14.98 -20.18
N GLN A 374 -2.86 14.21 -21.15
CA GLN A 374 -3.12 14.70 -22.51
C GLN A 374 -4.18 15.81 -22.55
N ASN A 375 -5.32 15.58 -21.90
CA ASN A 375 -6.46 16.51 -21.91
C ASN A 375 -7.38 16.28 -20.70
N GLU A 376 -8.36 17.15 -20.53
CA GLU A 376 -9.34 17.01 -19.43
C GLU A 376 -10.12 15.69 -19.47
N ALA A 377 -10.40 15.14 -20.65
CA ALA A 377 -11.15 13.88 -20.76
C ALA A 377 -10.33 12.71 -20.18
N ALA A 378 -9.03 12.70 -20.40
CA ALA A 378 -8.12 11.72 -19.78
C ALA A 378 -8.14 11.85 -18.25
N LEU A 379 -8.05 13.07 -17.72
CA LEU A 379 -8.12 13.30 -16.27
C LEU A 379 -9.47 12.86 -15.70
N ARG A 380 -10.57 13.25 -16.33
CA ARG A 380 -11.94 12.86 -15.89
C ARG A 380 -12.14 11.35 -15.85
N ALA A 381 -11.48 10.60 -16.75
CA ALA A 381 -11.59 9.14 -16.81
C ALA A 381 -11.05 8.42 -15.56
N VAL A 382 -10.11 9.05 -14.84
CA VAL A 382 -9.47 8.46 -13.64
C VAL A 382 -9.96 9.10 -12.33
N LEU A 383 -10.64 10.25 -12.38
CA LEU A 383 -11.14 10.92 -11.17
C LEU A 383 -12.22 10.09 -10.48
N PRO A 384 -12.18 10.00 -9.14
CA PRO A 384 -13.23 9.35 -8.36
C PRO A 384 -14.53 10.19 -8.37
N ALA A 385 -15.64 9.54 -8.04
CA ALA A 385 -16.88 10.24 -7.79
C ALA A 385 -16.70 11.33 -6.72
N GLY A 386 -17.35 12.49 -6.93
CA GLY A 386 -17.22 13.64 -6.03
C GLY A 386 -15.97 14.50 -6.27
N PHE A 387 -15.30 14.33 -7.42
CA PHE A 387 -14.22 15.21 -7.88
C PHE A 387 -14.54 15.82 -9.24
N LYS A 388 -14.05 17.03 -9.46
CA LYS A 388 -14.13 17.72 -10.75
C LYS A 388 -12.78 18.30 -11.13
N VAL A 389 -12.56 18.45 -12.44
CA VAL A 389 -11.44 19.25 -12.96
C VAL A 389 -11.73 20.71 -12.64
N ALA A 390 -10.84 21.34 -11.89
CA ALA A 390 -10.92 22.75 -11.55
C ALA A 390 -10.22 23.61 -12.59
N CYS A 391 -9.04 23.20 -13.02
CA CYS A 391 -8.21 23.89 -13.99
C CYS A 391 -7.43 22.88 -14.83
N PHE A 392 -7.15 23.27 -16.07
CA PHE A 392 -6.34 22.48 -16.97
C PHE A 392 -5.63 23.40 -17.97
N THR A 393 -4.37 23.11 -18.34
CA THR A 393 -3.66 23.89 -19.37
C THR A 393 -4.24 23.60 -20.75
N THR A 394 -4.28 24.63 -21.60
CA THR A 394 -4.97 24.58 -22.91
C THR A 394 -4.03 24.36 -24.09
N ARG A 395 -2.84 23.81 -23.84
CA ARG A 395 -1.85 23.56 -24.90
C ARG A 395 -2.17 22.26 -25.64
N ALA A 396 -2.00 22.27 -26.97
CA ALA A 396 -2.06 21.09 -27.82
C ALA A 396 -0.78 20.24 -27.65
N ASP A 397 -0.70 19.50 -26.56
CA ASP A 397 0.43 18.63 -26.19
C ASP A 397 -0.09 17.41 -25.41
N ALA A 398 0.65 16.31 -25.48
CA ALA A 398 0.34 15.10 -24.71
C ALA A 398 0.69 15.23 -23.21
N GLN A 399 1.44 16.24 -22.82
CA GLN A 399 1.94 16.44 -21.45
C GLN A 399 1.40 17.73 -20.83
N ASN A 400 0.09 17.88 -20.75
CA ASN A 400 -0.53 18.98 -20.01
C ASN A 400 -0.51 18.73 -18.50
N ILE A 401 -0.84 19.76 -17.74
CA ILE A 401 -0.99 19.73 -16.29
C ILE A 401 -2.38 20.23 -15.89
N GLY A 402 -2.84 19.78 -14.74
CA GLY A 402 -4.18 20.12 -14.27
C GLY A 402 -4.32 20.13 -12.76
N PHE A 403 -5.43 20.69 -12.29
CA PHE A 403 -5.92 20.51 -10.93
C PHE A 403 -7.31 19.91 -10.94
N ALA A 404 -7.53 18.93 -10.07
CA ALA A 404 -8.87 18.47 -9.72
C ALA A 404 -9.14 18.77 -8.25
N VAL A 405 -10.40 19.07 -7.93
CA VAL A 405 -10.83 19.41 -6.57
C VAL A 405 -12.05 18.60 -6.18
N ARG A 406 -12.20 18.34 -4.88
CA ARG A 406 -13.36 17.65 -4.32
C ARG A 406 -14.60 18.55 -4.43
N ASP A 407 -15.71 18.01 -4.92
CA ASP A 407 -16.99 18.68 -4.96
C ASP A 407 -17.48 19.01 -3.54
N GLY A 408 -18.03 20.20 -3.37
CA GLY A 408 -18.52 20.67 -2.07
C GLY A 408 -17.41 20.91 -1.04
N ALA A 409 -16.14 20.97 -1.45
CA ALA A 409 -15.06 21.40 -0.56
C ALA A 409 -15.32 22.83 -0.05
N PRO A 410 -15.00 23.14 1.23
CA PRO A 410 -15.35 24.42 1.85
C PRO A 410 -14.37 25.54 1.44
N PHE A 411 -14.03 25.62 0.16
CA PHE A 411 -13.16 26.66 -0.39
C PHE A 411 -13.54 27.03 -1.83
N GLY A 412 -13.37 28.30 -2.16
CA GLY A 412 -13.45 28.80 -3.52
C GLY A 412 -12.17 28.52 -4.30
N VAL A 413 -12.28 28.40 -5.62
CA VAL A 413 -11.13 28.20 -6.51
C VAL A 413 -11.15 29.18 -7.67
N SER A 414 -9.97 29.67 -8.06
CA SER A 414 -9.74 30.38 -9.32
C SER A 414 -8.41 29.97 -9.92
N CYS A 415 -8.28 30.07 -11.23
CA CYS A 415 -7.16 29.53 -11.98
C CYS A 415 -6.52 30.54 -12.91
N ARG A 416 -5.20 30.37 -13.14
CA ARG A 416 -4.45 31.15 -14.13
C ARG A 416 -3.33 30.28 -14.72
N GLU A 417 -3.20 30.27 -16.06
CA GLU A 417 -2.03 29.66 -16.69
C GLU A 417 -0.81 30.61 -16.60
N LEU A 418 0.33 30.05 -16.22
CA LEU A 418 1.61 30.73 -16.28
C LEU A 418 2.30 30.37 -17.61
N ARG A 419 1.96 31.11 -18.67
CA ARG A 419 2.45 30.87 -20.04
C ARG A 419 3.95 31.09 -20.16
N SER A 420 4.53 32.02 -19.42
CA SER A 420 5.95 32.34 -19.45
C SER A 420 6.85 31.12 -19.17
N LEU A 421 6.39 30.17 -18.33
CA LEU A 421 7.14 28.94 -18.08
C LEU A 421 7.30 28.03 -19.30
N SER A 422 6.43 28.15 -20.32
CA SER A 422 6.59 27.38 -21.57
C SER A 422 7.68 27.91 -22.48
N LEU A 423 8.18 29.11 -22.21
CA LEU A 423 9.18 29.82 -23.04
C LEU A 423 8.67 30.09 -24.47
N GLU A 424 7.37 29.97 -24.74
CA GLU A 424 6.80 30.15 -26.08
C GLU A 424 6.96 31.61 -26.57
N ASP A 425 6.94 32.56 -25.65
CA ASP A 425 7.08 34.00 -25.93
C ASP A 425 8.55 34.48 -25.72
N ALA A 426 9.49 33.59 -25.38
CA ALA A 426 10.89 33.95 -25.13
C ALA A 426 11.70 34.04 -26.41
N THR A 427 12.90 34.66 -26.34
CA THR A 427 13.83 34.76 -27.46
C THR A 427 15.14 34.01 -27.18
N PRO A 428 15.49 32.95 -27.91
CA PRO A 428 14.65 32.26 -28.90
C PRO A 428 13.45 31.54 -28.26
N PRO A 429 12.37 31.30 -28.98
CA PRO A 429 11.19 30.66 -28.41
C PRO A 429 11.49 29.22 -27.99
N GLY A 430 10.89 28.81 -26.88
CA GLY A 430 10.92 27.44 -26.38
C GLY A 430 9.60 26.72 -26.60
N SER A 431 9.58 25.43 -26.24
CA SER A 431 8.37 24.62 -26.32
C SER A 431 8.37 23.61 -25.18
N VAL A 432 8.25 24.11 -23.95
CA VAL A 432 8.10 23.30 -22.74
C VAL A 432 6.71 23.50 -22.12
N ARG A 433 6.41 22.90 -20.99
CA ARG A 433 5.08 22.96 -20.38
C ARG A 433 4.83 24.32 -19.74
N ARG A 434 3.57 24.76 -19.75
CA ARG A 434 3.10 25.93 -18.99
C ARG A 434 3.02 25.59 -17.52
N GLY A 435 3.11 26.58 -16.64
CA GLY A 435 2.68 26.44 -15.24
C GLY A 435 1.18 26.63 -15.12
N LEU A 436 0.59 26.11 -14.04
CA LEU A 436 -0.82 26.28 -13.73
C LEU A 436 -1.01 26.72 -12.28
N GLU A 437 -1.57 27.88 -12.09
CA GLU A 437 -1.88 28.44 -10.78
C GLU A 437 -3.31 28.10 -10.38
N LEU A 438 -3.48 27.66 -9.14
CA LEU A 438 -4.75 27.50 -8.45
C LEU A 438 -4.74 28.35 -7.19
N THR A 439 -5.61 29.33 -7.09
CA THR A 439 -5.86 30.07 -5.85
C THR A 439 -7.01 29.42 -5.10
N LEU A 440 -6.76 29.01 -3.86
CA LEU A 440 -7.78 28.55 -2.92
C LEU A 440 -8.20 29.69 -1.98
N ASP A 441 -9.49 29.85 -1.78
CA ASP A 441 -10.04 30.70 -0.71
C ASP A 441 -10.63 29.80 0.38
N VAL A 442 -9.89 29.61 1.44
CA VAL A 442 -10.23 28.75 2.56
C VAL A 442 -10.69 29.61 3.74
N ALA A 443 -11.99 29.76 3.91
CA ALA A 443 -12.58 30.59 4.96
C ALA A 443 -12.04 32.04 4.98
N GLY A 444 -11.92 32.66 3.80
CA GLY A 444 -11.41 34.02 3.62
C GLY A 444 -9.87 34.14 3.60
N ARG A 445 -9.16 33.04 3.70
CA ARG A 445 -7.69 32.99 3.58
C ARG A 445 -7.31 32.45 2.20
N LYS A 446 -6.58 33.24 1.47
CA LYS A 446 -6.13 32.84 0.13
C LYS A 446 -4.78 32.13 0.22
N VAL A 447 -4.66 31.01 -0.47
CA VAL A 447 -3.41 30.27 -0.67
C VAL A 447 -3.26 30.00 -2.16
N VAL A 448 -2.10 30.32 -2.71
CA VAL A 448 -1.81 30.11 -4.12
C VAL A 448 -0.96 28.86 -4.29
N MET A 449 -1.40 27.96 -5.18
CA MET A 449 -0.66 26.76 -5.55
C MET A 449 -0.21 26.89 -7.00
N LEU A 450 1.08 26.72 -7.27
CA LEU A 450 1.59 26.61 -8.63
C LEU A 450 1.93 25.15 -8.91
N ASN A 451 1.25 24.53 -9.87
CA ASN A 451 1.59 23.23 -10.42
C ASN A 451 2.62 23.40 -11.53
N VAL A 452 3.72 22.68 -11.44
CA VAL A 452 4.82 22.73 -12.42
C VAL A 452 5.11 21.35 -13.00
N HIS A 453 5.57 21.33 -14.26
CA HIS A 453 6.24 20.22 -14.89
C HIS A 453 7.38 20.79 -15.71
N LEU A 454 8.56 20.92 -15.09
CA LEU A 454 9.70 21.61 -15.68
C LEU A 454 10.43 20.73 -16.71
N LYS A 455 11.47 21.29 -17.32
CA LYS A 455 12.23 20.60 -18.37
C LYS A 455 12.96 19.37 -17.82
N ALA A 456 12.63 18.21 -18.39
CA ALA A 456 13.26 16.94 -18.06
C ALA A 456 14.74 16.83 -18.52
N SER A 457 15.43 15.82 -18.00
CA SER A 457 16.82 15.44 -18.33
C SER A 457 17.89 16.43 -17.84
N CYS A 458 17.61 17.10 -16.72
CA CYS A 458 18.57 17.88 -15.93
C CYS A 458 18.28 17.73 -14.42
N PRO A 459 18.28 16.51 -13.86
CA PRO A 459 17.86 16.30 -12.48
C PRO A 459 18.86 16.82 -11.44
N THR A 460 20.12 16.94 -11.80
CA THR A 460 21.22 17.40 -10.95
C THR A 460 22.26 18.16 -11.77
N GLY A 461 23.27 18.76 -11.12
CA GLY A 461 24.40 19.45 -11.75
C GLY A 461 24.06 20.87 -12.23
N ARG A 462 25.06 21.55 -12.80
CA ARG A 462 24.95 22.95 -13.23
C ARG A 462 23.99 23.12 -14.40
N MET A 463 23.08 24.07 -14.29
CA MET A 463 22.13 24.38 -15.36
C MET A 463 22.79 25.08 -16.56
N ASP A 464 23.88 25.82 -16.36
CA ASP A 464 24.65 26.52 -17.39
C ASP A 464 25.62 25.62 -18.16
N ALA A 465 25.65 24.30 -17.89
CA ALA A 465 26.53 23.37 -18.57
C ALA A 465 26.35 23.41 -20.08
N ALA A 466 27.38 23.87 -20.81
CA ALA A 466 27.32 24.07 -22.25
C ALA A 466 27.01 22.81 -23.06
N SER A 467 27.34 21.64 -22.49
CA SER A 467 27.12 20.32 -23.10
C SER A 467 25.69 19.81 -23.01
N ASN A 468 24.84 20.36 -22.09
CA ASN A 468 23.46 19.85 -21.86
C ASN A 468 22.42 20.91 -22.26
N ALA A 469 21.81 20.73 -23.44
CA ALA A 469 20.73 21.63 -23.90
C ALA A 469 19.48 21.61 -23.02
N ASN A 470 19.20 20.48 -22.33
CA ASN A 470 18.05 20.38 -21.44
C ASN A 470 18.27 21.22 -20.17
N CYS A 471 19.48 21.21 -19.62
CA CYS A 471 19.87 22.06 -18.50
C CYS A 471 19.76 23.54 -18.84
N ARG A 472 20.24 23.96 -20.02
CA ARG A 472 20.09 25.35 -20.49
C ARG A 472 18.62 25.76 -20.67
N THR A 473 17.76 24.83 -21.10
CA THR A 473 16.32 25.12 -21.20
C THR A 473 15.70 25.26 -19.81
N LEU A 474 16.10 24.42 -18.84
CA LEU A 474 15.66 24.54 -17.45
C LEU A 474 16.13 25.87 -16.83
N GLN A 475 17.37 26.28 -17.09
CA GLN A 475 17.89 27.58 -16.64
C GLN A 475 17.03 28.74 -17.13
N ARG A 476 16.56 28.71 -18.39
CA ARG A 476 15.65 29.72 -18.94
C ARG A 476 14.27 29.70 -18.31
N GLN A 477 13.85 28.60 -17.67
CA GLN A 477 12.61 28.53 -16.90
C GLN A 477 12.78 29.12 -15.48
N ALA A 478 13.99 29.29 -14.98
CA ALA A 478 14.24 29.88 -13.66
C ALA A 478 13.71 31.33 -13.60
N GLU A 479 14.06 32.19 -14.57
CA GLU A 479 13.65 33.60 -14.61
C GLU A 479 12.11 33.78 -14.51
N PRO A 480 11.26 33.16 -15.37
CA PRO A 480 9.82 33.32 -15.25
C PRO A 480 9.23 32.67 -13.98
N LEU A 481 9.90 31.67 -13.39
CA LEU A 481 9.49 31.07 -12.12
C LEU A 481 9.80 31.99 -10.95
N GLU A 482 10.98 32.58 -10.92
CA GLU A 482 11.42 33.60 -9.96
C GLU A 482 10.50 34.82 -9.99
N ALA A 483 10.24 35.39 -11.17
CA ALA A 483 9.32 36.51 -11.36
C ALA A 483 7.91 36.19 -10.83
N TRP A 484 7.45 34.93 -10.94
CA TRP A 484 6.19 34.53 -10.33
C TRP A 484 6.27 34.50 -8.80
N VAL A 485 7.36 33.97 -8.23
CA VAL A 485 7.63 33.93 -6.76
C VAL A 485 7.64 35.33 -6.18
N GLU A 486 8.38 36.24 -6.79
CA GLU A 486 8.46 37.65 -6.39
C GLU A 486 7.10 38.35 -6.47
N GLN A 487 6.34 38.10 -7.56
CA GLN A 487 5.00 38.64 -7.70
C GLN A 487 4.08 38.23 -6.54
N GLN A 488 4.11 36.94 -6.13
CA GLN A 488 3.33 36.50 -4.97
C GLN A 488 3.84 37.14 -3.67
N ALA A 489 5.16 37.24 -3.51
CA ALA A 489 5.79 37.81 -2.35
C ALA A 489 5.46 39.31 -2.16
N VAL A 490 5.51 40.10 -3.24
CA VAL A 490 5.13 41.52 -3.23
C VAL A 490 3.64 41.69 -2.94
N ALA A 491 2.79 40.79 -3.46
CA ALA A 491 1.36 40.78 -3.19
C ALA A 491 1.01 40.29 -1.77
N GLY A 492 2.00 39.83 -0.98
CA GLY A 492 1.77 39.24 0.34
C GLY A 492 0.95 37.94 0.29
N MET A 493 0.92 37.26 -0.85
CA MET A 493 0.15 36.06 -1.06
C MET A 493 0.92 34.83 -0.57
N PRO A 494 0.36 34.06 0.38
CA PRO A 494 0.91 32.78 0.78
C PRO A 494 0.86 31.78 -0.37
N PHE A 495 1.97 31.12 -0.68
CA PHE A 495 2.01 30.22 -1.82
C PHE A 495 2.81 28.95 -1.56
N LEU A 496 2.56 27.94 -2.39
CA LEU A 496 3.36 26.75 -2.54
C LEU A 496 3.53 26.40 -4.01
N ILE A 497 4.62 25.70 -4.34
CA ILE A 497 4.89 25.17 -5.67
C ILE A 497 5.00 23.66 -5.55
N ILE A 498 4.25 22.94 -6.36
CA ILE A 498 4.12 21.49 -6.30
C ILE A 498 4.16 20.90 -7.72
N GLY A 499 4.65 19.70 -7.86
CA GLY A 499 4.65 18.99 -9.14
C GLY A 499 5.97 18.32 -9.46
N ASP A 500 6.15 17.98 -10.74
CA ASP A 500 7.36 17.41 -11.28
C ASP A 500 8.35 18.53 -11.66
N TRP A 501 9.31 18.74 -10.78
CA TRP A 501 10.37 19.73 -10.99
C TRP A 501 11.43 19.22 -11.98
N ASN A 502 11.45 17.90 -12.21
CA ASN A 502 12.53 17.26 -12.98
C ASN A 502 13.93 17.62 -12.44
N ARG A 503 13.98 17.95 -11.13
CA ARG A 503 15.18 18.45 -10.45
C ARG A 503 15.18 18.01 -8.99
N ASP A 504 16.32 17.59 -8.47
CA ASP A 504 16.51 17.24 -7.06
C ASP A 504 16.80 18.49 -6.22
N LEU A 505 15.74 19.16 -5.75
CA LEU A 505 15.87 20.38 -4.95
C LEU A 505 16.40 20.10 -3.55
N GLU A 506 16.16 18.92 -2.97
CA GLU A 506 16.71 18.55 -1.67
C GLU A 506 18.24 18.45 -1.74
N ALA A 507 18.77 17.89 -2.83
CA ALA A 507 20.22 17.87 -3.07
C ALA A 507 20.78 19.28 -3.18
N GLU A 508 20.10 20.21 -3.84
CA GLU A 508 20.52 21.61 -3.95
C GLU A 508 20.57 22.31 -2.60
N VAL A 509 19.56 22.11 -1.74
CA VAL A 509 19.50 22.68 -0.39
C VAL A 509 20.58 22.11 0.52
N ASN A 510 20.84 20.80 0.40
CA ASN A 510 21.82 20.10 1.23
C ASN A 510 23.27 20.30 0.73
N GLY A 511 23.46 20.94 -0.39
CA GLY A 511 24.78 21.19 -0.96
C GLY A 511 25.50 19.96 -1.51
N HIS A 512 24.78 18.86 -1.79
CA HIS A 512 25.37 17.62 -2.27
C HIS A 512 24.55 17.04 -3.43
N TYR A 513 25.11 17.02 -4.63
CA TYR A 513 24.60 16.20 -5.70
C TYR A 513 25.21 14.80 -5.66
N PRO A 514 24.44 13.75 -5.96
CA PRO A 514 25.04 12.43 -6.16
C PRO A 514 26.02 12.49 -7.32
N ALA A 515 27.21 11.89 -7.15
CA ALA A 515 28.26 11.87 -8.16
C ALA A 515 27.73 11.28 -9.47
N ARG A 516 27.93 11.97 -10.59
CA ARG A 516 27.63 11.46 -11.93
C ARG A 516 28.84 10.78 -12.52
N ASN A 517 28.63 9.66 -13.17
CA ASN A 517 29.67 8.90 -13.84
C ASN A 517 30.19 9.56 -15.13
N ASP A 518 29.54 10.63 -15.60
CA ASP A 518 29.91 11.36 -16.86
C ASP A 518 30.92 12.49 -16.63
N GLY A 519 31.38 12.67 -15.40
CA GLY A 519 32.35 13.71 -15.05
C GLY A 519 31.82 15.15 -15.07
N SER A 520 30.51 15.34 -15.26
CA SER A 520 29.87 16.66 -15.33
C SER A 520 29.52 17.24 -13.96
N ASP A 521 29.81 16.52 -12.87
CA ASP A 521 29.51 16.98 -11.53
C ASP A 521 30.50 18.05 -11.05
N PRO A 522 30.03 19.12 -10.40
CA PRO A 522 30.91 20.01 -9.68
C PRO A 522 31.55 19.23 -8.53
N LYS A 523 32.86 19.06 -8.58
CA LYS A 523 33.61 18.48 -7.45
C LYS A 523 33.60 19.47 -6.30
N GLY A 524 32.88 19.18 -5.25
CA GLY A 524 32.90 19.98 -4.03
C GLY A 524 31.49 20.38 -3.55
N PRO A 525 31.39 21.02 -2.40
CA PRO A 525 30.10 21.49 -1.86
C PRO A 525 29.53 22.56 -2.80
N ILE A 526 28.22 22.45 -3.05
CA ILE A 526 27.46 23.46 -3.80
C ILE A 526 27.51 24.74 -2.96
N GLN A 527 28.02 25.82 -3.56
CA GLN A 527 27.97 27.12 -2.88
C GLN A 527 26.51 27.59 -2.87
N PRO A 528 25.96 28.04 -1.71
CA PRO A 528 24.57 28.50 -1.62
C PRO A 528 24.20 29.65 -2.56
N GLN A 529 25.18 30.39 -3.06
CA GLN A 529 25.02 31.52 -3.98
C GLN A 529 25.36 31.14 -5.43
N ASN A 530 25.34 29.85 -5.76
CA ASN A 530 25.66 29.44 -7.11
C ASN A 530 24.41 29.57 -8.02
N VAL A 531 24.33 30.68 -8.75
CA VAL A 531 23.29 31.03 -9.76
C VAL A 531 23.04 29.95 -10.82
N ASN A 532 23.75 28.86 -10.80
CA ASN A 532 23.62 27.75 -11.74
C ASN A 532 22.79 26.59 -11.18
N ASN A 533 22.18 26.75 -9.99
CA ASN A 533 21.24 25.82 -9.39
C ASN A 533 19.84 26.41 -9.37
N LEU A 534 18.80 25.60 -9.57
CA LEU A 534 17.44 26.12 -9.74
C LEU A 534 16.89 26.72 -8.46
N PHE A 535 16.98 26.02 -7.33
CA PHE A 535 16.38 26.49 -6.08
C PHE A 535 17.08 27.72 -5.50
N PRO A 536 18.40 27.80 -5.44
CA PRO A 536 19.08 29.04 -5.01
C PRO A 536 18.77 30.24 -5.92
N GLU A 537 18.58 30.04 -7.23
CA GLU A 537 18.25 31.11 -8.17
C GLU A 537 16.87 31.71 -7.85
N ILE A 538 15.85 30.86 -7.72
CA ILE A 538 14.47 31.31 -7.48
C ILE A 538 14.17 31.65 -6.00
N ASN A 539 15.13 31.47 -5.11
CA ASN A 539 15.02 31.67 -3.64
C ASN A 539 16.19 32.53 -3.11
N ASP A 540 16.53 33.56 -3.85
CA ASP A 540 17.61 34.52 -3.48
C ASP A 540 17.23 35.41 -2.28
N GLY A 541 15.91 35.53 -1.99
CA GLY A 541 15.35 36.30 -0.88
C GLY A 541 15.19 37.78 -1.20
N GLU A 542 15.06 38.13 -2.47
CA GLU A 542 14.74 39.50 -2.95
C GLU A 542 13.37 39.49 -3.67
N PRO A 543 12.31 40.05 -3.08
CA PRO A 543 12.26 40.66 -1.73
C PRO A 543 12.33 39.60 -0.62
N VAL A 544 12.66 40.01 0.61
CA VAL A 544 12.78 39.06 1.76
C VAL A 544 11.55 38.19 1.95
N SER A 545 10.38 38.64 1.56
CA SER A 545 9.12 37.88 1.59
C SER A 545 9.05 36.75 0.55
N SER A 546 9.97 36.70 -0.44
CA SER A 546 10.04 35.63 -1.45
C SER A 546 10.60 34.31 -0.88
N ARG A 547 11.19 34.32 0.29
CA ARG A 547 11.85 33.15 0.88
C ARG A 547 10.93 31.94 0.95
N MET A 548 11.50 30.81 0.53
CA MET A 548 10.83 29.51 0.45
C MET A 548 11.64 28.41 1.11
N ARG A 549 10.97 27.30 1.38
CA ARG A 549 11.63 26.08 1.89
C ARG A 549 11.20 24.87 1.08
N VAL A 550 12.15 24.03 0.74
CA VAL A 550 11.87 22.69 0.22
C VAL A 550 11.34 21.84 1.37
N VAL A 551 10.22 21.19 1.15
CA VAL A 551 9.61 20.31 2.15
C VAL A 551 10.29 18.95 2.06
N ALA A 552 10.91 18.51 3.15
CA ALA A 552 11.48 17.17 3.24
C ALA A 552 10.36 16.12 3.13
N ILE A 553 10.49 15.21 2.16
CA ILE A 553 9.47 14.21 1.87
C ILE A 553 9.83 12.90 2.56
N ASP A 554 8.90 12.32 3.31
CA ASP A 554 9.05 10.99 3.87
C ASP A 554 8.94 9.93 2.77
N ARG A 555 10.07 9.32 2.42
CA ARG A 555 10.21 8.32 1.34
C ARG A 555 10.19 6.87 1.83
N ARG A 556 9.87 6.63 3.11
CA ARG A 556 9.91 5.26 3.67
C ARG A 556 8.98 4.29 2.95
N ALA A 557 7.87 4.78 2.40
CA ALA A 557 6.92 3.95 1.66
C ALA A 557 7.44 3.52 0.29
N SER A 558 8.38 4.26 -0.31
CA SER A 558 8.94 4.00 -1.65
C SER A 558 10.26 3.22 -1.63
N ALA A 559 10.87 3.02 -0.45
CA ALA A 559 12.18 2.40 -0.32
C ALA A 559 12.28 1.07 -1.08
N GLY A 560 13.15 1.02 -2.08
CA GLY A 560 13.39 -0.16 -2.92
C GLY A 560 12.34 -0.43 -4.01
N LYS A 561 11.48 0.53 -4.33
CA LYS A 561 10.46 0.40 -5.39
C LYS A 561 10.75 1.34 -6.57
N ALA A 562 10.31 0.90 -7.77
CA ALA A 562 10.54 1.61 -9.01
C ALA A 562 9.57 2.79 -9.18
N CYS A 563 9.84 3.92 -8.53
CA CYS A 563 9.26 5.20 -8.89
C CYS A 563 10.33 6.29 -8.77
N HIS A 564 10.18 7.36 -9.52
CA HIS A 564 11.07 8.52 -9.45
C HIS A 564 10.86 9.24 -8.10
N GLU A 565 11.83 9.12 -7.18
CA GLU A 565 11.69 9.58 -5.79
C GLU A 565 12.07 11.05 -5.57
N HIS A 566 12.89 11.63 -6.47
CA HIS A 566 13.53 12.93 -6.25
C HIS A 566 13.13 14.02 -7.26
N LEU A 567 12.28 13.72 -8.22
CA LEU A 567 11.87 14.67 -9.26
C LEU A 567 10.60 15.44 -8.88
N ASP A 568 9.71 14.80 -8.13
CA ASP A 568 8.50 15.40 -7.60
C ASP A 568 8.82 16.06 -6.26
N GLN A 569 8.53 17.35 -6.14
CA GLN A 569 8.91 18.16 -4.98
C GLN A 569 7.78 19.09 -4.55
N LEU A 570 7.85 19.52 -3.30
CA LEU A 570 6.97 20.51 -2.69
C LEU A 570 7.83 21.63 -2.08
N VAL A 571 7.56 22.86 -2.49
CA VAL A 571 8.19 24.06 -1.97
C VAL A 571 7.12 24.96 -1.36
N VAL A 572 7.38 25.52 -0.18
CA VAL A 572 6.44 26.41 0.54
C VAL A 572 7.06 27.74 0.87
N SER A 573 6.31 28.82 0.71
CA SER A 573 6.76 30.16 1.09
C SER A 573 6.74 30.35 2.62
N ASP A 574 7.64 31.16 3.16
CA ASP A 574 7.60 31.57 4.56
C ASP A 574 6.27 32.30 4.88
N LEU A 575 5.68 32.99 3.91
CA LEU A 575 4.33 33.59 4.04
C LEU A 575 3.26 32.52 4.33
N LEU A 576 3.31 31.37 3.64
CA LEU A 576 2.39 30.25 3.91
C LEU A 576 2.68 29.63 5.27
N LEU A 577 3.94 29.37 5.60
CA LEU A 577 4.33 28.78 6.89
C LEU A 577 3.82 29.60 8.07
N ASN A 578 3.82 30.93 7.97
CA ASN A 578 3.29 31.84 8.99
C ASN A 578 1.77 31.74 9.14
N GLN A 579 1.05 31.19 8.17
CA GLN A 579 -0.40 30.97 8.23
C GLN A 579 -0.79 29.55 8.64
N LEU A 580 0.16 28.62 8.68
CA LEU A 580 -0.11 27.25 9.10
C LEU A 580 -0.10 27.11 10.63
N ASP A 581 -0.89 26.18 11.13
CA ASP A 581 -0.88 25.77 12.52
C ASP A 581 0.49 25.15 12.86
N ALA A 582 1.22 25.76 13.79
CA ALA A 582 2.55 25.34 14.18
C ALA A 582 2.58 23.87 14.69
N SER A 583 1.49 23.40 15.31
CA SER A 583 1.37 22.00 15.76
C SER A 583 1.30 20.99 14.60
N SER A 584 1.05 21.45 13.39
CA SER A 584 1.00 20.62 12.18
C SER A 584 2.31 20.55 11.40
N LEU A 585 3.33 21.29 11.83
CA LEU A 585 4.63 21.37 11.16
C LEU A 585 5.61 20.33 11.73
N THR A 586 6.37 19.72 10.84
CA THR A 586 7.50 18.84 11.18
C THR A 586 8.78 19.51 10.69
N ALA A 587 9.74 19.73 11.58
CA ALA A 587 10.96 20.50 11.27
C ALA A 587 10.68 21.88 10.63
N GLY A 588 9.56 22.55 11.02
CA GLY A 588 9.17 23.87 10.55
C GLY A 588 8.50 23.92 9.17
N VAL A 589 8.19 22.79 8.57
CA VAL A 589 7.46 22.68 7.29
C VAL A 589 6.28 21.71 7.41
N PRO A 590 5.27 21.77 6.50
CA PRO A 590 4.20 20.78 6.49
C PRO A 590 4.78 19.36 6.28
N ALA A 591 4.20 18.38 6.96
CA ALA A 591 4.60 16.98 6.71
C ALA A 591 4.17 16.57 5.30
N ALA A 592 5.10 16.06 4.51
CA ALA A 592 4.84 15.47 3.20
C ALA A 592 5.35 14.03 3.16
N LYS A 593 4.67 13.18 2.39
CA LYS A 593 5.05 11.78 2.23
C LYS A 593 4.89 11.33 0.79
N LEU A 594 5.79 10.47 0.34
CA LEU A 594 5.58 9.69 -0.87
C LEU A 594 4.57 8.58 -0.61
N VAL A 595 3.67 8.40 -1.55
CA VAL A 595 2.69 7.32 -1.53
C VAL A 595 2.78 6.56 -2.84
N LEU A 596 2.92 5.26 -2.72
CA LEU A 596 2.92 4.39 -3.89
C LEU A 596 1.52 4.31 -4.48
N GLY A 597 1.41 4.40 -5.80
CA GLY A 597 0.25 3.95 -6.54
C GLY A 597 0.22 2.42 -6.63
N GLU A 598 -0.87 1.88 -7.20
CA GLU A 598 -0.86 0.49 -7.63
C GLU A 598 0.23 0.27 -8.70
N SER A 599 0.75 -0.95 -8.78
CA SER A 599 1.74 -1.31 -9.79
C SER A 599 1.23 -1.02 -11.20
N GLY A 600 2.02 -0.32 -12.00
CA GLY A 600 1.67 0.08 -13.37
C GLY A 600 0.80 1.35 -13.46
N ALA A 601 0.48 2.00 -12.35
CA ALA A 601 -0.28 3.27 -12.38
C ALA A 601 0.56 4.44 -12.91
N SER A 602 1.83 4.55 -12.48
CA SER A 602 2.80 5.56 -12.94
C SER A 602 4.21 5.16 -12.52
N ASP A 603 5.23 5.63 -13.24
CA ASP A 603 6.65 5.56 -12.85
C ASP A 603 7.02 6.64 -11.81
N HIS A 604 6.11 7.54 -11.49
CA HIS A 604 6.25 8.54 -10.42
C HIS A 604 5.47 8.15 -9.16
N CYS A 605 6.07 8.40 -8.00
CA CYS A 605 5.38 8.33 -6.72
C CYS A 605 4.55 9.59 -6.48
N ARG A 606 3.37 9.44 -5.90
CA ARG A 606 2.53 10.58 -5.52
C ARG A 606 3.04 11.22 -4.23
N ILE A 607 3.03 12.54 -4.16
CA ILE A 607 3.29 13.30 -2.94
C ILE A 607 1.96 13.69 -2.28
N ASP A 608 1.80 13.41 -1.00
CA ASP A 608 0.68 13.84 -0.18
C ASP A 608 1.15 14.78 0.92
N THR A 609 0.43 15.88 1.11
CA THR A 609 0.62 16.82 2.23
C THR A 609 -0.72 17.32 2.78
N VAL A 610 -0.70 17.86 3.98
CA VAL A 610 -1.88 18.46 4.62
C VAL A 610 -1.52 19.85 5.12
N LEU A 611 -2.21 20.85 4.58
CA LEU A 611 -2.14 22.23 5.04
C LEU A 611 -3.22 22.43 6.11
N ARG A 612 -2.83 22.90 7.29
CA ARG A 612 -3.75 23.30 8.35
C ARG A 612 -3.60 24.78 8.60
N LEU A 613 -4.53 25.58 8.10
CA LEU A 613 -4.53 27.03 8.26
C LEU A 613 -5.01 27.41 9.68
N ARG A 614 -4.36 28.44 10.27
CA ARG A 614 -4.73 28.96 11.60
C ARG A 614 -6.09 29.60 11.63
#